data_afdfd8dfd249ac57defeee98e0e17bf5
#
_entry.id   afdfd8dfd249ac57defeee98e0e17bf5
#
_cell.length_a   1.000
_cell.length_b   1.000
_cell.length_c   1.000
_cell.angle_alpha   90.00
_cell.angle_beta   90.00
_cell.angle_gamma   90.00
#
_symmetry.space_group_name_H-M   'P 1'
#
loop_
_entity.id
_entity.type
_entity.pdbx_description
1 polymer ?
#
loop_
_entity_poly.entity_id
_entity_poly.type
_entity_poly.pdbx_seq_one_letter_code
_entity_poly.pdbx_strand_id
1 'polypeptide(L)'
;MTVKELYEKLCERIPEDLREEWDNDGLMCSSDDGREVKRALITLDVTEDIVDYAISHDIDLIVSHHPLIFKPLKSVTDDSHVARKVIKLIKNDISVMSFHTRADKVEGGVNDILADILGIKNAVPFGEGFLGRIGTLEEELTMEDFSYLLKGLLDCDGVKVSDALIPVQKVAVVGGDGKSYVGAALKAGADTFVSGRIGYNVMAEAGEMGINLIEAGHFFTEQPVTQFFQGLLHRLDPDMYVEIMDSNVIRLI
;
A
#
# COMPACT_ATOMS: atom_id res chain seq x y z
N MET A 1 -21.45 -2.86 -13.46
CA MET A 1 -21.87 -2.43 -12.10
C MET A 1 -21.76 -0.91 -12.01
N THR A 2 -22.63 -0.25 -11.19
CA THR A 2 -22.48 1.19 -10.93
C THR A 2 -21.34 1.48 -9.96
N VAL A 3 -20.87 2.74 -9.92
CA VAL A 3 -19.86 3.22 -8.96
C VAL A 3 -20.25 2.86 -7.52
N LYS A 4 -21.51 3.14 -7.16
CA LYS A 4 -22.04 2.86 -5.82
C LYS A 4 -22.04 1.37 -5.48
N GLU A 5 -22.61 0.54 -6.38
CA GLU A 5 -22.65 -0.92 -6.18
C GLU A 5 -21.25 -1.52 -6.04
N LEU A 6 -20.31 -1.04 -6.85
CA LEU A 6 -18.93 -1.49 -6.81
C LEU A 6 -18.25 -1.11 -5.50
N TYR A 7 -18.44 0.14 -5.03
CA TYR A 7 -17.94 0.58 -3.74
C TYR A 7 -18.49 -0.24 -2.58
N GLU A 8 -19.81 -0.47 -2.54
CA GLU A 8 -20.46 -1.30 -1.52
C GLU A 8 -19.89 -2.73 -1.50
N LYS A 9 -19.71 -3.34 -2.68
CA LYS A 9 -19.11 -4.69 -2.81
C LYS A 9 -17.64 -4.74 -2.40
N LEU A 10 -16.86 -3.72 -2.72
CA LEU A 10 -15.48 -3.62 -2.25
C LEU A 10 -15.42 -3.45 -0.73
N CYS A 11 -16.33 -2.68 -0.12
CA CYS A 11 -16.43 -2.55 1.34
C CYS A 11 -16.83 -3.85 2.05
N GLU A 12 -17.55 -4.78 1.41
CA GLU A 12 -17.78 -6.13 1.96
C GLU A 12 -16.47 -6.93 2.10
N ARG A 13 -15.46 -6.64 1.26
CA ARG A 13 -14.16 -7.32 1.24
C ARG A 13 -13.06 -6.58 1.98
N ILE A 14 -13.13 -5.25 2.00
CA ILE A 14 -12.22 -4.35 2.70
C ILE A 14 -13.07 -3.48 3.63
N PRO A 15 -13.48 -4.01 4.80
CA PRO A 15 -14.44 -3.37 5.69
C PRO A 15 -13.99 -2.01 6.21
N GLU A 16 -14.95 -1.09 6.39
CA GLU A 16 -14.67 0.28 6.85
C GLU A 16 -14.21 0.35 8.30
N ASP A 17 -14.58 -0.60 9.13
CA ASP A 17 -14.18 -0.69 10.54
C ASP A 17 -12.69 -1.03 10.74
N LEU A 18 -12.00 -1.47 9.68
CA LEU A 18 -10.54 -1.63 9.68
C LEU A 18 -9.79 -0.31 9.50
N ARG A 19 -10.45 0.77 9.04
CA ARG A 19 -9.82 2.07 8.83
C ARG A 19 -9.35 2.67 10.14
N GLU A 20 -8.15 3.27 10.13
CA GLU A 20 -7.68 4.07 11.27
C GLU A 20 -8.51 5.35 11.43
N GLU A 21 -8.72 5.80 12.67
CA GLU A 21 -9.55 6.99 12.98
C GLU A 21 -9.05 8.28 12.30
N TRP A 22 -7.74 8.38 12.11
CA TRP A 22 -7.12 9.55 11.47
C TRP A 22 -7.11 9.49 9.94
N ASP A 23 -7.45 8.34 9.35
CA ASP A 23 -7.39 8.09 7.91
C ASP A 23 -8.62 8.65 7.18
N ASN A 24 -8.43 8.97 5.91
CA ASN A 24 -9.50 9.44 5.02
C ASN A 24 -9.48 8.64 3.73
N ASP A 25 -10.09 7.47 3.73
CA ASP A 25 -10.24 6.62 2.57
C ASP A 25 -11.73 6.37 2.23
N GLY A 26 -11.99 5.75 1.10
CA GLY A 26 -13.33 5.44 0.61
C GLY A 26 -13.61 6.01 -0.77
N LEU A 27 -14.86 6.32 -1.08
CA LEU A 27 -15.24 7.01 -2.31
C LEU A 27 -14.82 8.49 -2.19
N MET A 28 -13.70 8.84 -2.88
CA MET A 28 -13.05 10.14 -2.74
C MET A 28 -13.64 11.21 -3.64
N CYS A 29 -14.09 10.81 -4.84
CA CYS A 29 -14.56 11.73 -5.87
C CYS A 29 -15.49 10.99 -6.81
N SER A 30 -16.67 11.55 -7.06
CA SER A 30 -17.63 11.05 -8.05
C SER A 30 -18.56 12.19 -8.46
N SER A 31 -18.91 12.27 -9.74
CA SER A 31 -19.94 13.19 -10.27
C SER A 31 -21.32 12.53 -10.31
N ASP A 32 -21.36 11.20 -10.47
CA ASP A 32 -22.58 10.38 -10.53
C ASP A 32 -22.28 8.95 -10.05
N ASP A 33 -22.74 8.64 -8.84
CA ASP A 33 -22.55 7.32 -8.23
C ASP A 33 -23.37 6.20 -8.90
N GLY A 34 -24.39 6.59 -9.68
CA GLY A 34 -25.23 5.68 -10.47
C GLY A 34 -24.63 5.32 -11.83
N ARG A 35 -23.52 5.94 -12.23
CA ARG A 35 -22.86 5.67 -13.51
C ARG A 35 -22.26 4.25 -13.53
N GLU A 36 -22.44 3.58 -14.69
CA GLU A 36 -21.83 2.27 -14.93
C GLU A 36 -20.31 2.37 -15.10
N VAL A 37 -19.57 1.46 -14.45
CA VAL A 37 -18.12 1.31 -14.59
C VAL A 37 -17.83 0.17 -15.54
N LYS A 38 -17.14 0.46 -16.65
CA LYS A 38 -16.68 -0.51 -17.66
C LYS A 38 -15.17 -0.62 -17.68
N ARG A 39 -14.48 0.47 -17.35
CA ARG A 39 -13.01 0.57 -17.39
C ARG A 39 -12.49 1.13 -16.08
N ALA A 40 -11.68 0.34 -15.39
CA ALA A 40 -11.05 0.73 -14.14
C ALA A 40 -9.52 0.79 -14.29
N LEU A 41 -8.91 1.79 -13.67
CA LEU A 41 -7.47 1.94 -13.54
C LEU A 41 -7.07 1.77 -12.07
N ILE A 42 -6.11 0.92 -11.81
CA ILE A 42 -5.58 0.68 -10.46
C ILE A 42 -4.18 1.28 -10.35
N THR A 43 -3.92 1.93 -9.24
CA THR A 43 -2.63 2.58 -8.99
C THR A 43 -2.35 2.68 -7.48
N LEU A 44 -1.11 2.93 -7.08
CA LEU A 44 -0.81 3.25 -5.68
C LEU A 44 -1.21 4.69 -5.36
N ASP A 45 -0.81 5.65 -6.19
CA ASP A 45 -1.04 7.09 -6.01
C ASP A 45 -1.81 7.69 -7.19
N VAL A 46 -2.76 8.58 -6.90
CA VAL A 46 -3.47 9.35 -7.94
C VAL A 46 -2.66 10.61 -8.27
N THR A 47 -1.64 10.46 -9.13
CA THR A 47 -0.81 11.58 -9.63
C THR A 47 -1.53 12.35 -10.74
N GLU A 48 -0.97 13.50 -11.17
CA GLU A 48 -1.52 14.23 -12.34
C GLU A 48 -1.41 13.38 -13.63
N ASP A 49 -0.30 12.64 -13.79
CA ASP A 49 -0.10 11.76 -14.96
C ASP A 49 -1.13 10.62 -14.99
N ILE A 50 -1.46 10.04 -13.84
CA ILE A 50 -2.52 9.04 -13.71
C ILE A 50 -3.88 9.62 -14.12
N VAL A 51 -4.20 10.83 -13.68
CA VAL A 51 -5.46 11.49 -14.05
C VAL A 51 -5.51 11.79 -15.55
N ASP A 52 -4.43 12.31 -16.12
CA ASP A 52 -4.36 12.63 -17.56
C ASP A 52 -4.40 11.35 -18.42
N TYR A 53 -3.77 10.28 -17.96
CA TYR A 53 -3.89 8.95 -18.58
C TYR A 53 -5.34 8.44 -18.53
N ALA A 54 -5.99 8.51 -17.38
CA ALA A 54 -7.37 8.06 -17.20
C ALA A 54 -8.34 8.80 -18.15
N ILE A 55 -8.15 10.11 -18.31
CA ILE A 55 -8.94 10.93 -19.25
C ILE A 55 -8.72 10.48 -20.70
N SER A 56 -7.46 10.25 -21.10
CA SER A 56 -7.11 9.93 -22.50
C SER A 56 -7.49 8.49 -22.89
N HIS A 57 -7.79 7.62 -21.91
CA HIS A 57 -8.12 6.20 -22.14
C HIS A 57 -9.55 5.84 -21.74
N ASP A 58 -10.43 6.84 -21.59
CA ASP A 58 -11.85 6.65 -21.25
C ASP A 58 -12.05 5.76 -20.01
N ILE A 59 -11.26 5.99 -18.95
CA ILE A 59 -11.38 5.30 -17.66
C ILE A 59 -12.59 5.88 -16.92
N ASP A 60 -13.44 5.00 -16.37
CA ASP A 60 -14.62 5.39 -15.57
C ASP A 60 -14.28 5.51 -14.08
N LEU A 61 -13.34 4.68 -13.59
CA LEU A 61 -12.99 4.56 -12.18
C LEU A 61 -11.49 4.40 -11.97
N ILE A 62 -10.93 5.17 -11.04
CA ILE A 62 -9.59 4.93 -10.48
C ILE A 62 -9.75 4.29 -9.09
N VAL A 63 -9.06 3.16 -8.87
CA VAL A 63 -8.92 2.54 -7.55
C VAL A 63 -7.49 2.73 -7.09
N SER A 64 -7.28 3.40 -5.97
CA SER A 64 -5.94 3.66 -5.43
C SER A 64 -5.78 3.14 -4.01
N HIS A 65 -4.53 2.89 -3.62
CA HIS A 65 -4.20 2.64 -2.22
C HIS A 65 -4.18 3.95 -1.43
N HIS A 66 -3.35 4.89 -1.83
CA HIS A 66 -3.27 6.20 -1.16
C HIS A 66 -4.47 7.08 -1.49
N PRO A 67 -5.06 7.75 -0.48
CA PRO A 67 -6.20 8.62 -0.68
C PRO A 67 -5.88 9.83 -1.57
N LEU A 68 -6.69 10.05 -2.62
CA LEU A 68 -6.62 11.27 -3.42
C LEU A 68 -6.75 12.52 -2.53
N ILE A 69 -7.66 12.48 -1.54
CA ILE A 69 -7.93 13.55 -0.59
C ILE A 69 -7.57 13.06 0.81
N PHE A 70 -6.29 13.11 1.19
CA PHE A 70 -5.86 12.69 2.53
C PHE A 70 -6.27 13.69 3.62
N LYS A 71 -6.12 14.99 3.36
CA LYS A 71 -6.58 16.05 4.25
C LYS A 71 -7.82 16.73 3.68
N PRO A 72 -8.84 17.04 4.49
CA PRO A 72 -10.05 17.72 4.02
C PRO A 72 -9.74 18.97 3.20
N LEU A 73 -10.36 19.09 2.03
CA LEU A 73 -10.24 20.30 1.20
C LEU A 73 -11.12 21.40 1.78
N LYS A 74 -10.55 22.60 2.00
CA LYS A 74 -11.30 23.79 2.40
C LYS A 74 -11.89 24.55 1.21
N SER A 75 -11.32 24.34 0.02
CA SER A 75 -11.77 24.92 -1.26
C SER A 75 -11.39 24.00 -2.39
N VAL A 76 -12.13 24.06 -3.50
CA VAL A 76 -11.85 23.33 -4.72
C VAL A 76 -11.60 24.36 -5.82
N THR A 77 -10.34 24.77 -5.93
CA THR A 77 -9.82 25.76 -6.87
C THR A 77 -8.54 25.22 -7.54
N ASP A 78 -8.04 25.86 -8.58
CA ASP A 78 -6.89 25.38 -9.36
C ASP A 78 -5.52 25.68 -8.71
N ASP A 79 -5.47 26.36 -7.60
CA ASP A 79 -4.25 26.67 -6.85
C ASP A 79 -3.73 25.47 -6.01
N SER A 80 -4.55 24.46 -5.77
CA SER A 80 -4.18 23.22 -5.05
C SER A 80 -4.02 22.06 -6.05
N HIS A 81 -2.90 21.34 -5.97
CA HIS A 81 -2.66 20.15 -6.81
C HIS A 81 -3.72 19.05 -6.59
N VAL A 82 -4.22 18.87 -5.37
CA VAL A 82 -5.31 17.92 -5.10
C VAL A 82 -6.61 18.41 -5.73
N ALA A 83 -6.97 19.69 -5.51
CA ALA A 83 -8.21 20.26 -6.03
C ALA A 83 -8.21 20.30 -7.58
N ARG A 84 -7.07 20.57 -8.23
CA ARG A 84 -6.96 20.46 -9.71
C ARG A 84 -7.29 19.06 -10.21
N LYS A 85 -6.76 18.00 -9.55
CA LYS A 85 -7.09 16.62 -9.90
C LYS A 85 -8.58 16.34 -9.73
N VAL A 86 -9.19 16.76 -8.61
CA VAL A 86 -10.63 16.63 -8.38
C VAL A 86 -11.44 17.34 -9.47
N ILE A 87 -11.07 18.58 -9.84
CA ILE A 87 -11.73 19.32 -10.91
C ILE A 87 -11.64 18.57 -12.25
N LYS A 88 -10.44 18.05 -12.61
CA LYS A 88 -10.24 17.28 -13.84
C LYS A 88 -11.13 16.03 -13.85
N LEU A 89 -11.12 15.26 -12.76
CA LEU A 89 -11.88 14.02 -12.61
C LEU A 89 -13.38 14.25 -12.73
N ILE A 90 -13.95 15.23 -12.00
CA ILE A 90 -15.38 15.57 -12.06
C ILE A 90 -15.78 16.03 -13.46
N LYS A 91 -14.95 16.85 -14.15
CA LYS A 91 -15.25 17.32 -15.51
C LYS A 91 -15.24 16.23 -16.57
N ASN A 92 -14.58 15.11 -16.29
CA ASN A 92 -14.47 13.97 -17.20
C ASN A 92 -15.24 12.75 -16.72
N ASP A 93 -16.12 12.93 -15.71
CA ASP A 93 -16.95 11.88 -15.12
C ASP A 93 -16.16 10.65 -14.63
N ILE A 94 -14.96 10.85 -14.11
CA ILE A 94 -14.10 9.79 -13.57
C ILE A 94 -14.25 9.77 -12.05
N SER A 95 -14.63 8.62 -11.51
CA SER A 95 -14.72 8.40 -10.06
C SER A 95 -13.39 7.91 -9.49
N VAL A 96 -13.16 8.17 -8.19
CA VAL A 96 -11.98 7.68 -7.46
C VAL A 96 -12.40 7.03 -6.15
N MET A 97 -11.92 5.81 -5.93
CA MET A 97 -12.02 5.09 -4.66
C MET A 97 -10.62 4.82 -4.14
N SER A 98 -10.40 5.06 -2.85
CA SER A 98 -9.11 4.77 -2.21
C SER A 98 -9.32 3.81 -1.04
N PHE A 99 -8.43 2.82 -0.89
CA PHE A 99 -8.45 1.84 0.19
C PHE A 99 -7.07 1.81 0.83
N HIS A 100 -6.89 2.57 1.92
CA HIS A 100 -5.62 2.84 2.56
C HIS A 100 -5.42 1.91 3.78
N THR A 101 -5.46 2.40 5.00
CA THR A 101 -5.13 1.62 6.20
C THR A 101 -5.97 0.36 6.39
N ARG A 102 -7.19 0.32 5.89
CA ARG A 102 -8.00 -0.91 5.90
C ARG A 102 -7.47 -1.96 4.92
N ALA A 103 -6.85 -1.55 3.79
CA ALA A 103 -6.17 -2.48 2.89
C ALA A 103 -4.84 -2.98 3.47
N ASP A 104 -4.21 -2.22 4.37
CA ASP A 104 -3.04 -2.69 5.11
C ASP A 104 -3.38 -3.81 6.09
N LYS A 105 -4.59 -3.77 6.68
CA LYS A 105 -5.03 -4.67 7.76
C LYS A 105 -5.80 -5.88 7.28
N VAL A 106 -6.57 -5.73 6.20
CA VAL A 106 -7.45 -6.79 5.72
C VAL A 106 -6.67 -8.06 5.38
N GLU A 107 -7.29 -9.22 5.63
CA GLU A 107 -6.72 -10.51 5.23
C GLU A 107 -6.50 -10.57 3.71
N GLY A 108 -5.28 -10.94 3.30
CA GLY A 108 -4.83 -10.93 1.91
C GLY A 108 -4.52 -9.52 1.37
N GLY A 109 -4.48 -8.50 2.24
CA GLY A 109 -4.10 -7.13 1.88
C GLY A 109 -2.59 -6.89 1.89
N VAL A 110 -2.20 -5.59 1.99
CA VAL A 110 -0.79 -5.14 1.82
C VAL A 110 0.20 -5.98 2.62
N ASN A 111 -0.02 -6.11 3.93
CA ASN A 111 0.96 -6.74 4.81
C ASN A 111 0.97 -8.27 4.72
N ASP A 112 -0.15 -8.90 4.37
CA ASP A 112 -0.18 -10.34 4.08
C ASP A 112 0.55 -10.62 2.77
N ILE A 113 0.32 -9.83 1.72
CA ILE A 113 1.01 -9.95 0.44
C ILE A 113 2.52 -9.75 0.62
N LEU A 114 2.91 -8.72 1.38
CA LEU A 114 4.33 -8.46 1.66
C LEU A 114 4.99 -9.63 2.39
N ALA A 115 4.32 -10.20 3.40
CA ALA A 115 4.80 -11.37 4.11
C ALA A 115 4.93 -12.60 3.18
N ASP A 116 3.95 -12.83 2.32
CA ASP A 116 3.96 -13.93 1.35
C ASP A 116 5.08 -13.78 0.33
N ILE A 117 5.28 -12.59 -0.24
CA ILE A 117 6.36 -12.28 -1.19
C ILE A 117 7.73 -12.57 -0.56
N LEU A 118 7.92 -12.17 0.70
CA LEU A 118 9.18 -12.38 1.42
C LEU A 118 9.35 -13.81 1.96
N GLY A 119 8.41 -14.71 1.69
CA GLY A 119 8.47 -16.11 2.12
C GLY A 119 8.29 -16.33 3.62
N ILE A 120 7.71 -15.38 4.33
CA ILE A 120 7.45 -15.46 5.77
C ILE A 120 6.31 -16.44 6.03
N LYS A 121 6.61 -17.53 6.73
CA LYS A 121 5.66 -18.60 7.05
C LYS A 121 4.97 -18.32 8.38
N ASN A 122 3.74 -18.84 8.48
CA ASN A 122 2.90 -18.72 9.70
C ASN A 122 2.76 -17.27 10.17
N ALA A 123 2.66 -16.35 9.23
CA ALA A 123 2.52 -14.93 9.51
C ALA A 123 1.24 -14.66 10.30
N VAL A 124 1.37 -13.91 11.39
CA VAL A 124 0.25 -13.48 12.23
C VAL A 124 0.27 -11.97 12.41
N PRO A 125 -0.89 -11.34 12.63
CA PRO A 125 -0.95 -9.91 12.89
C PRO A 125 -0.16 -9.53 14.15
N PHE A 126 0.52 -8.37 14.12
CA PHE A 126 1.19 -7.77 15.28
C PHE A 126 1.07 -6.23 15.25
N GLY A 127 1.46 -5.62 16.38
CA GLY A 127 1.48 -4.16 16.53
C GLY A 127 0.12 -3.58 16.88
N GLU A 128 0.09 -2.25 17.04
CA GLU A 128 -1.15 -1.53 17.31
C GLU A 128 -2.10 -1.64 16.12
N GLY A 129 -3.37 -1.90 16.41
CA GLY A 129 -4.38 -2.12 15.37
C GLY A 129 -4.16 -3.37 14.50
N PHE A 130 -3.21 -4.25 14.86
CA PHE A 130 -2.90 -5.48 14.11
C PHE A 130 -2.52 -5.25 12.64
N LEU A 131 -1.88 -4.12 12.36
CA LEU A 131 -1.55 -3.72 10.99
C LEU A 131 -0.41 -4.57 10.41
N GLY A 132 0.67 -4.80 11.14
CA GLY A 132 1.82 -5.56 10.65
C GLY A 132 1.62 -7.08 10.65
N ARG A 133 2.56 -7.79 10.02
CA ARG A 133 2.65 -9.25 10.04
C ARG A 133 4.00 -9.69 10.57
N ILE A 134 4.02 -10.78 11.37
CA ILE A 134 5.23 -11.40 11.90
C ILE A 134 5.15 -12.91 11.75
N GLY A 135 6.23 -13.50 11.29
CA GLY A 135 6.35 -14.95 11.11
C GLY A 135 7.80 -15.39 11.01
N THR A 136 8.05 -16.55 10.42
CA THR A 136 9.40 -17.12 10.35
C THR A 136 9.77 -17.48 8.91
N LEU A 137 11.02 -17.28 8.54
CA LEU A 137 11.60 -17.87 7.33
C LEU A 137 11.76 -19.38 7.52
N GLU A 138 11.75 -20.12 6.42
CA GLU A 138 11.97 -21.58 6.43
C GLU A 138 13.39 -21.93 6.90
N GLU A 139 14.35 -21.14 6.46
CA GLU A 139 15.76 -21.25 6.85
C GLU A 139 16.27 -19.92 7.39
N GLU A 140 17.25 -19.98 8.29
CA GLU A 140 17.98 -18.82 8.81
C GLU A 140 18.90 -18.27 7.73
N LEU A 141 18.86 -16.96 7.51
CA LEU A 141 19.70 -16.26 6.53
C LEU A 141 20.63 -15.26 7.19
N THR A 142 21.70 -14.89 6.49
CA THR A 142 22.46 -13.70 6.84
C THR A 142 21.68 -12.45 6.46
N MET A 143 21.99 -11.32 7.10
CA MET A 143 21.38 -10.03 6.75
C MET A 143 21.64 -9.68 5.27
N GLU A 144 22.84 -9.98 4.76
CA GLU A 144 23.22 -9.72 3.38
C GLU A 144 22.39 -10.56 2.40
N ASP A 145 22.30 -11.89 2.62
CA ASP A 145 21.53 -12.78 1.75
C ASP A 145 20.05 -12.43 1.73
N PHE A 146 19.47 -12.14 2.91
CA PHE A 146 18.05 -11.74 3.00
C PHE A 146 17.80 -10.40 2.30
N SER A 147 18.73 -9.44 2.42
CA SER A 147 18.61 -8.13 1.76
C SER A 147 18.65 -8.24 0.23
N TYR A 148 19.53 -9.09 -0.31
CA TYR A 148 19.58 -9.37 -1.75
C TYR A 148 18.31 -10.08 -2.24
N LEU A 149 17.84 -11.08 -1.49
CA LEU A 149 16.59 -11.79 -1.79
C LEU A 149 15.42 -10.82 -1.83
N LEU A 150 15.25 -10.02 -0.77
CA LEU A 150 14.18 -9.03 -0.64
C LEU A 150 14.22 -8.01 -1.78
N LYS A 151 15.40 -7.48 -2.11
CA LYS A 151 15.57 -6.55 -3.23
C LYS A 151 15.07 -7.16 -4.55
N GLY A 152 15.40 -8.42 -4.82
CA GLY A 152 14.94 -9.12 -6.02
C GLY A 152 13.44 -9.40 -6.04
N LEU A 153 12.88 -9.79 -4.89
CA LEU A 153 11.45 -10.12 -4.77
C LEU A 153 10.54 -8.88 -4.90
N LEU A 154 10.97 -7.73 -4.39
CA LEU A 154 10.24 -6.48 -4.47
C LEU A 154 10.57 -5.66 -5.72
N ASP A 155 11.53 -6.12 -6.54
CA ASP A 155 12.02 -5.40 -7.73
C ASP A 155 12.39 -3.94 -7.43
N CYS A 156 13.04 -3.71 -6.27
CA CYS A 156 13.40 -2.38 -5.83
C CYS A 156 14.83 -2.01 -6.21
N ASP A 157 15.09 -0.73 -6.42
CA ASP A 157 16.42 -0.23 -6.86
C ASP A 157 17.52 -0.47 -5.82
N GLY A 158 17.16 -0.46 -4.53
CA GLY A 158 18.06 -0.68 -3.42
C GLY A 158 17.35 -0.68 -2.08
N VAL A 159 18.01 -1.24 -1.07
CA VAL A 159 17.53 -1.25 0.31
C VAL A 159 18.53 -0.58 1.23
N LYS A 160 18.06 0.07 2.29
CA LYS A 160 18.91 0.51 3.38
C LYS A 160 18.82 -0.52 4.49
N VAL A 161 19.97 -0.91 5.02
CA VAL A 161 20.04 -1.92 6.08
C VAL A 161 20.78 -1.37 7.30
N SER A 162 20.34 -1.80 8.47
CA SER A 162 21.09 -1.67 9.71
C SER A 162 21.17 -3.04 10.37
N ASP A 163 22.40 -3.59 10.37
CA ASP A 163 22.70 -4.95 10.77
C ASP A 163 23.07 -4.97 12.26
N ALA A 164 22.30 -5.70 13.06
CA ALA A 164 22.58 -5.95 14.46
C ALA A 164 23.54 -7.14 14.68
N LEU A 165 24.12 -7.69 13.61
CA LEU A 165 25.01 -8.85 13.60
C LEU A 165 24.36 -10.11 14.18
N ILE A 166 23.05 -10.27 13.96
CA ILE A 166 22.25 -11.44 14.32
C ILE A 166 21.62 -12.05 13.07
N PRO A 167 21.39 -13.36 13.06
CA PRO A 167 20.71 -14.02 11.96
C PRO A 167 19.28 -13.48 11.71
N VAL A 168 18.81 -13.64 10.48
CA VAL A 168 17.45 -13.31 10.05
C VAL A 168 16.62 -14.60 10.01
N GLN A 169 15.63 -14.71 10.89
CA GLN A 169 14.72 -15.86 10.90
C GLN A 169 13.29 -15.45 11.26
N LYS A 170 13.09 -14.69 12.34
CA LYS A 170 11.77 -14.21 12.75
C LYS A 170 11.54 -12.80 12.28
N VAL A 171 10.88 -12.68 11.15
CA VAL A 171 10.74 -11.41 10.42
C VAL A 171 9.36 -10.79 10.68
N ALA A 172 9.36 -9.51 11.03
CA ALA A 172 8.18 -8.67 11.08
C ALA A 172 8.17 -7.70 9.89
N VAL A 173 7.00 -7.45 9.31
CA VAL A 173 6.83 -6.56 8.16
C VAL A 173 5.71 -5.55 8.38
N VAL A 174 5.92 -4.32 7.89
CA VAL A 174 4.91 -3.27 7.75
C VAL A 174 5.19 -2.52 6.45
N GLY A 175 4.26 -2.55 5.50
CA GLY A 175 4.32 -1.75 4.29
C GLY A 175 4.31 -0.25 4.62
N GLY A 176 4.81 0.58 3.69
CA GLY A 176 4.80 2.03 3.84
C GLY A 176 5.67 2.55 4.98
N ASP A 177 5.14 3.45 5.81
CA ASP A 177 5.88 4.04 6.95
C ASP A 177 5.69 3.23 8.24
N GLY A 178 6.62 2.32 8.50
CA GLY A 178 6.61 1.44 9.67
C GLY A 178 7.46 1.92 10.86
N LYS A 179 7.98 3.14 10.84
CA LYS A 179 8.86 3.65 11.89
C LYS A 179 8.34 3.41 13.31
N SER A 180 7.07 3.65 13.54
CA SER A 180 6.43 3.51 14.87
C SER A 180 6.26 2.06 15.31
N TYR A 181 6.40 1.09 14.40
CA TYR A 181 6.18 -0.33 14.68
C TYR A 181 7.44 -1.09 15.10
N VAL A 182 8.65 -0.51 15.00
CA VAL A 182 9.91 -1.17 15.40
C VAL A 182 9.86 -1.67 16.84
N GLY A 183 9.39 -0.84 17.78
CA GLY A 183 9.25 -1.26 19.18
C GLY A 183 8.21 -2.38 19.40
N ALA A 184 7.16 -2.43 18.57
CA ALA A 184 6.16 -3.50 18.61
C ALA A 184 6.73 -4.80 18.01
N ALA A 185 7.53 -4.72 16.95
CA ALA A 185 8.22 -5.85 16.34
C ALA A 185 9.19 -6.51 17.35
N LEU A 186 9.99 -5.70 18.04
CA LEU A 186 10.86 -6.16 19.13
C LEU A 186 10.08 -6.89 20.23
N LYS A 187 8.98 -6.30 20.72
CA LYS A 187 8.12 -6.90 21.76
C LYS A 187 7.48 -8.21 21.28
N ALA A 188 7.20 -8.35 19.99
CA ALA A 188 6.70 -9.58 19.38
C ALA A 188 7.81 -10.63 19.18
N GLY A 189 9.07 -10.26 19.46
CA GLY A 189 10.24 -11.12 19.39
C GLY A 189 10.79 -11.28 17.98
N ALA A 190 10.60 -10.31 17.09
CA ALA A 190 11.26 -10.27 15.79
C ALA A 190 12.78 -10.05 15.98
N ASP A 191 13.58 -10.76 15.22
CA ASP A 191 15.01 -10.48 15.04
C ASP A 191 15.24 -9.48 13.90
N THR A 192 14.28 -9.39 12.97
CA THR A 192 14.38 -8.53 11.79
C THR A 192 13.04 -7.82 11.55
N PHE A 193 13.10 -6.53 11.21
CA PHE A 193 11.95 -5.74 10.82
C PHE A 193 12.17 -5.11 9.45
N VAL A 194 11.20 -5.34 8.56
CA VAL A 194 11.17 -4.80 7.19
C VAL A 194 10.04 -3.77 7.07
N SER A 195 10.35 -2.62 6.49
CA SER A 195 9.33 -1.63 6.17
C SER A 195 9.72 -0.78 4.96
N GLY A 196 8.77 -0.05 4.42
CA GLY A 196 9.04 0.89 3.34
C GLY A 196 9.86 2.09 3.82
N ARG A 197 9.59 2.58 5.04
CA ARG A 197 10.30 3.70 5.65
C ARG A 197 10.45 3.50 7.15
N ILE A 198 11.68 3.66 7.65
CA ILE A 198 12.01 3.59 9.08
C ILE A 198 12.63 4.91 9.55
N GLY A 199 13.52 5.46 8.72
CA GLY A 199 14.21 6.73 8.98
C GLY A 199 15.49 6.57 9.78
N TYR A 200 16.41 7.52 9.54
CA TYR A 200 17.80 7.47 9.99
C TYR A 200 17.96 7.22 11.48
N ASN A 201 17.24 7.96 12.33
CA ASN A 201 17.46 7.91 13.78
C ASN A 201 17.23 6.50 14.35
N VAL A 202 16.12 5.84 13.92
CA VAL A 202 15.80 4.49 14.41
C VAL A 202 16.77 3.47 13.83
N MET A 203 17.12 3.60 12.55
CA MET A 203 18.08 2.70 11.92
C MET A 203 19.48 2.80 12.55
N ALA A 204 19.90 3.99 12.97
CA ALA A 204 21.19 4.19 13.63
C ALA A 204 21.29 3.49 15.00
N GLU A 205 20.16 3.26 15.66
CA GLU A 205 20.08 2.63 16.98
C GLU A 205 19.80 1.11 16.92
N ALA A 206 19.63 0.53 15.72
CA ALA A 206 19.22 -0.86 15.52
C ALA A 206 20.12 -1.87 16.25
N GLY A 207 21.46 -1.70 16.16
CA GLY A 207 22.42 -2.58 16.83
C GLY A 207 22.29 -2.53 18.36
N GLU A 208 22.02 -1.36 18.94
CA GLU A 208 21.80 -1.20 20.37
C GLU A 208 20.44 -1.80 20.80
N MET A 209 19.44 -1.76 19.93
CA MET A 209 18.13 -2.39 20.15
C MET A 209 18.18 -3.90 19.96
N GLY A 210 19.21 -4.46 19.31
CA GLY A 210 19.34 -5.88 19.01
C GLY A 210 18.34 -6.40 17.97
N ILE A 211 18.05 -5.59 16.95
CA ILE A 211 17.14 -5.95 15.84
C ILE A 211 17.74 -5.49 14.51
N ASN A 212 17.69 -6.34 13.51
CA ASN A 212 17.99 -5.97 12.13
C ASN A 212 16.89 -5.10 11.55
N LEU A 213 17.23 -4.02 10.85
CA LEU A 213 16.25 -3.14 10.19
C LEU A 213 16.53 -3.05 8.69
N ILE A 214 15.48 -3.21 7.88
CA ILE A 214 15.53 -3.05 6.43
C ILE A 214 14.47 -2.02 5.99
N GLU A 215 14.94 -0.93 5.36
CA GLU A 215 14.09 0.07 4.70
C GLU A 215 14.12 -0.19 3.19
N ALA A 216 13.00 -0.73 2.66
CA ALA A 216 12.91 -1.25 1.29
C ALA A 216 12.22 -0.29 0.30
N GLY A 217 11.83 0.89 0.77
CA GLY A 217 11.10 1.88 -0.02
C GLY A 217 9.58 1.76 0.11
N HIS A 218 8.92 2.89 0.33
CA HIS A 218 7.48 2.98 0.56
C HIS A 218 6.70 2.35 -0.59
N PHE A 219 6.97 2.80 -1.82
CA PHE A 219 6.31 2.32 -3.02
C PHE A 219 6.42 0.78 -3.18
N PHE A 220 7.62 0.25 -3.08
CA PHE A 220 7.89 -1.17 -3.36
C PHE A 220 7.25 -2.13 -2.36
N THR A 221 7.06 -1.68 -1.12
CA THR A 221 6.42 -2.50 -0.07
C THR A 221 4.89 -2.51 -0.17
N GLU A 222 4.28 -1.57 -0.86
CA GLU A 222 2.82 -1.43 -0.98
C GLU A 222 2.30 -1.69 -2.39
N GLN A 223 3.08 -1.42 -3.43
CA GLN A 223 2.66 -1.58 -4.83
C GLN A 223 2.03 -2.96 -5.14
N PRO A 224 2.47 -4.08 -4.56
CA PRO A 224 1.85 -5.37 -4.80
C PRO A 224 0.34 -5.45 -4.49
N VAL A 225 -0.20 -4.55 -3.64
CA VAL A 225 -1.65 -4.47 -3.36
C VAL A 225 -2.49 -4.15 -4.60
N THR A 226 -1.91 -3.55 -5.62
CA THR A 226 -2.60 -3.27 -6.88
C THR A 226 -3.13 -4.54 -7.56
N GLN A 227 -2.41 -5.65 -7.44
CA GLN A 227 -2.85 -6.96 -7.95
C GLN A 227 -4.01 -7.53 -7.12
N PHE A 228 -4.03 -7.28 -5.81
CA PHE A 228 -5.16 -7.64 -4.95
C PHE A 228 -6.44 -6.89 -5.38
N PHE A 229 -6.36 -5.58 -5.61
CA PHE A 229 -7.49 -4.81 -6.11
C PHE A 229 -7.95 -5.29 -7.49
N GLN A 230 -7.02 -5.59 -8.41
CA GLN A 230 -7.35 -6.15 -9.72
C GLN A 230 -8.11 -7.48 -9.59
N GLY A 231 -7.62 -8.36 -8.73
CA GLY A 231 -8.27 -9.65 -8.46
C GLY A 231 -9.67 -9.48 -7.84
N LEU A 232 -9.89 -8.45 -7.01
CA LEU A 232 -11.21 -8.12 -6.47
C LEU A 232 -12.16 -7.64 -7.57
N LEU A 233 -11.74 -6.70 -8.40
CA LEU A 233 -12.57 -6.15 -9.49
C LEU A 233 -12.97 -7.23 -10.49
N HIS A 234 -12.04 -8.08 -10.95
CA HIS A 234 -12.33 -9.18 -11.87
C HIS A 234 -13.28 -10.24 -11.27
N ARG A 235 -13.25 -10.45 -9.94
CA ARG A 235 -14.22 -11.35 -9.30
C ARG A 235 -15.61 -10.75 -9.21
N LEU A 236 -15.72 -9.43 -9.08
CA LEU A 236 -17.00 -8.72 -9.01
C LEU A 236 -17.63 -8.53 -10.39
N ASP A 237 -16.82 -8.24 -11.38
CA ASP A 237 -17.26 -8.04 -12.77
C ASP A 237 -16.18 -8.56 -13.74
N PRO A 238 -16.29 -9.84 -14.20
CA PRO A 238 -15.30 -10.44 -15.10
C PRO A 238 -15.19 -9.77 -16.47
N ASP A 239 -16.20 -9.01 -16.89
CA ASP A 239 -16.24 -8.31 -18.18
C ASP A 239 -15.65 -6.88 -18.09
N MET A 240 -15.35 -6.40 -16.88
CA MET A 240 -14.73 -5.10 -16.67
C MET A 240 -13.30 -5.08 -17.20
N TYR A 241 -12.96 -4.08 -18.00
CA TYR A 241 -11.57 -3.81 -18.33
C TYR A 241 -10.85 -3.22 -17.11
N VAL A 242 -9.79 -3.88 -16.66
CA VAL A 242 -9.01 -3.45 -15.48
C VAL A 242 -7.54 -3.39 -15.83
N GLU A 243 -6.94 -2.23 -15.65
CA GLU A 243 -5.52 -1.96 -15.91
C GLU A 243 -4.82 -1.50 -14.64
N ILE A 244 -3.55 -1.88 -14.47
CA ILE A 244 -2.68 -1.39 -13.41
C ILE A 244 -1.68 -0.42 -14.02
N MET A 245 -1.53 0.77 -13.44
CA MET A 245 -0.52 1.75 -13.85
C MET A 245 0.39 2.10 -12.67
N ASP A 246 1.70 2.03 -12.92
CA ASP A 246 2.72 2.44 -11.97
C ASP A 246 2.68 3.97 -11.81
N SER A 247 2.63 4.40 -10.55
CA SER A 247 2.65 5.83 -10.16
C SER A 247 4.00 6.28 -9.60
N ASN A 248 5.02 5.40 -9.59
CA ASN A 248 6.32 5.74 -9.01
C ASN A 248 7.05 6.81 -9.82
N VAL A 249 7.30 7.94 -9.18
CA VAL A 249 8.07 9.05 -9.76
C VAL A 249 9.45 9.22 -9.11
N ILE A 250 9.75 8.38 -8.09
CA ILE A 250 10.99 8.46 -7.32
C ILE A 250 12.01 7.48 -7.93
N ARG A 251 13.22 7.94 -8.17
CA ARG A 251 14.33 7.12 -8.71
C ARG A 251 15.56 7.24 -7.82
N LEU A 252 16.29 6.15 -7.65
CA LEU A 252 17.67 6.19 -7.16
C LEU A 252 18.61 6.43 -8.35
N ILE A 253 19.59 7.32 -8.17
CA ILE A 253 20.57 7.71 -9.20
C ILE A 253 21.97 7.32 -8.70
#